data_f8135e3e7acaad1c13813ed677a80555
#
_entry.id   f8135e3e7acaad1c13813ed677a80555
#
_cell.length_a   1.000
_cell.length_b   1.000
_cell.length_c   1.000
_cell.angle_alpha   90.00
_cell.angle_beta   90.00
_cell.angle_gamma   90.00
#
_symmetry.space_group_name_H-M   'P 1'
#
loop_
_entity.id
_entity.type
_entity.pdbx_description
1 polymer ?
#
loop_
_entity_poly.entity_id
_entity_poly.type
_entity_poly.pdbx_seq_one_letter_code
_entity_poly.pdbx_strand_id
1 'polypeptide(L)'
;NEVIANRAIELLGGTIGSKDPIHPNDHCNMGQSSNDTFPTAMHIATASTAHNTLIPNLRKLVDAIDVKIGEFEGIIKIGRTHTQDATPLTLSQEFSGYRHQVQKGIDRIEKSLEDIYELAQGGTAVGTGLNTSVGWDTTVAKYIAKETKLPFVSAPNKFEALASHDAM
;
A
#
# COMPACT_ATOMS: atom_id res chain seq x y z
N ASN A 1 -18.55 10.78 2.38
CA ASN A 1 -19.13 11.84 3.24
C ASN A 1 -20.63 11.63 3.49
N GLU A 2 -21.42 11.31 2.47
CA GLU A 2 -22.87 11.07 2.65
C GLU A 2 -23.16 9.87 3.56
N VAL A 3 -22.42 8.79 3.43
CA VAL A 3 -22.55 7.62 4.33
C VAL A 3 -22.26 8.00 5.78
N ILE A 4 -21.20 8.76 6.00
CA ILE A 4 -20.81 9.23 7.34
C ILE A 4 -21.87 10.15 7.91
N ALA A 5 -22.32 11.15 7.14
CA ALA A 5 -23.37 12.08 7.56
C ALA A 5 -24.68 11.34 7.91
N ASN A 6 -25.13 10.44 7.04
CA ASN A 6 -26.35 9.67 7.27
C ASN A 6 -26.26 8.77 8.51
N ARG A 7 -25.11 8.14 8.76
CA ARG A 7 -24.91 7.35 9.98
C ARG A 7 -24.92 8.24 11.23
N ALA A 8 -24.32 9.42 11.16
CA ALA A 8 -24.36 10.38 12.27
C ALA A 8 -25.79 10.88 12.53
N ILE A 9 -26.56 11.19 11.48
CA ILE A 9 -27.97 11.58 11.60
C ILE A 9 -28.80 10.48 12.26
N GLU A 10 -28.62 9.23 11.83
CA GLU A 10 -29.30 8.07 12.42
C GLU A 10 -28.98 7.92 13.91
N LEU A 11 -27.71 8.03 14.30
CA LEU A 11 -27.27 7.96 15.71
C LEU A 11 -27.84 9.10 16.58
N LEU A 12 -28.12 10.25 15.96
CA LEU A 12 -28.75 11.41 16.61
C LEU A 12 -30.27 11.36 16.59
N GLY A 13 -30.87 10.30 16.06
CA GLY A 13 -32.33 10.12 16.00
C GLY A 13 -33.02 10.93 14.90
N GLY A 14 -32.25 11.43 13.92
CA GLY A 14 -32.77 12.17 12.76
C GLY A 14 -33.19 11.27 11.60
N THR A 15 -33.71 11.89 10.55
CA THR A 15 -34.15 11.19 9.32
C THR A 15 -33.01 11.07 8.34
N ILE A 16 -32.64 9.84 7.96
CA ILE A 16 -31.61 9.57 6.94
C ILE A 16 -31.95 10.31 5.64
N GLY A 17 -30.95 10.98 5.07
CA GLY A 17 -31.09 11.77 3.85
C GLY A 17 -31.53 13.22 4.07
N SER A 18 -31.94 13.61 5.28
CA SER A 18 -32.38 14.98 5.59
C SER A 18 -31.26 16.03 5.51
N LYS A 19 -29.99 15.60 5.66
CA LYS A 19 -28.82 16.48 5.81
C LYS A 19 -28.89 17.38 7.05
N ASP A 20 -29.75 17.05 7.99
CA ASP A 20 -29.95 17.73 9.29
C ASP A 20 -29.97 16.71 10.41
N PRO A 21 -29.24 16.86 11.52
CA PRO A 21 -28.35 17.99 11.85
C PRO A 21 -26.93 17.90 11.27
N ILE A 22 -26.60 16.87 10.48
CA ILE A 22 -25.25 16.67 9.89
C ILE A 22 -25.33 16.77 8.37
N HIS A 23 -24.63 17.76 7.79
CA HIS A 23 -24.53 17.95 6.36
C HIS A 23 -23.25 17.30 5.82
N PRO A 24 -23.30 16.50 4.73
CA PRO A 24 -22.13 15.77 4.22
C PRO A 24 -21.00 16.67 3.74
N ASN A 25 -21.30 17.83 3.13
CA ASN A 25 -20.27 18.75 2.67
C ASN A 25 -19.79 19.69 3.79
N ASP A 26 -20.70 20.21 4.60
CA ASP A 26 -20.37 21.27 5.55
C ASP A 26 -19.73 20.73 6.84
N HIS A 27 -20.02 19.48 7.20
CA HIS A 27 -19.52 18.87 8.42
C HIS A 27 -18.54 17.70 8.16
N CYS A 28 -18.81 16.84 7.17
CA CYS A 28 -17.97 15.65 6.93
C CYS A 28 -16.84 15.92 5.93
N ASN A 29 -17.04 16.83 4.98
CA ASN A 29 -16.04 17.14 3.94
C ASN A 29 -15.12 18.32 4.32
N MET A 30 -15.06 18.70 5.56
CA MET A 30 -14.17 19.78 6.03
C MET A 30 -12.71 19.35 5.94
N GLY A 31 -11.87 20.20 5.35
CA GLY A 31 -10.43 19.98 5.28
C GLY A 31 -9.98 18.85 4.36
N GLN A 32 -10.81 18.44 3.39
CA GLN A 32 -10.48 17.40 2.41
C GLN A 32 -11.14 17.69 1.05
N SER A 33 -10.64 16.97 0.04
CA SER A 33 -11.19 16.92 -1.32
C SER A 33 -11.11 15.47 -1.81
N SER A 34 -11.83 15.13 -2.87
CA SER A 34 -11.58 13.86 -3.57
C SER A 34 -10.19 13.83 -4.20
N ASN A 35 -9.61 14.99 -4.49
CA ASN A 35 -8.30 15.09 -5.13
C ASN A 35 -7.14 14.66 -4.23
N ASP A 36 -7.23 14.87 -2.91
CA ASP A 36 -6.24 14.39 -1.95
C ASP A 36 -6.65 13.08 -1.28
N THR A 37 -7.96 12.86 -1.05
CA THR A 37 -8.45 11.68 -0.34
C THR A 37 -8.37 10.41 -1.19
N PHE A 38 -8.65 10.48 -2.49
CA PHE A 38 -8.60 9.31 -3.37
C PHE A 38 -7.18 8.74 -3.51
N PRO A 39 -6.14 9.53 -3.87
CA PRO A 39 -4.76 9.03 -3.89
C PRO A 39 -4.29 8.54 -2.52
N THR A 40 -4.68 9.21 -1.44
CA THR A 40 -4.40 8.73 -0.08
C THR A 40 -5.00 7.35 0.16
N ALA A 41 -6.25 7.11 -0.24
CA ALA A 41 -6.89 5.80 -0.12
C ALA A 41 -6.19 4.73 -0.97
N MET A 42 -5.71 5.07 -2.18
CA MET A 42 -4.91 4.18 -3.02
C MET A 42 -3.61 3.77 -2.32
N HIS A 43 -2.86 4.73 -1.79
CA HIS A 43 -1.62 4.48 -1.06
C HIS A 43 -1.84 3.59 0.18
N ILE A 44 -2.88 3.88 0.98
CA ILE A 44 -3.23 3.05 2.15
C ILE A 44 -3.60 1.62 1.74
N ALA A 45 -4.41 1.45 0.70
CA ALA A 45 -4.83 0.14 0.22
C ALA A 45 -3.64 -0.67 -0.29
N THR A 46 -2.77 -0.06 -1.10
CA THR A 46 -1.57 -0.70 -1.65
C THR A 46 -0.60 -1.12 -0.55
N ALA A 47 -0.22 -0.21 0.34
CA ALA A 47 0.71 -0.52 1.42
C ALA A 47 0.14 -1.59 2.36
N SER A 48 -1.13 -1.49 2.74
CA SER A 48 -1.78 -2.46 3.62
C SER A 48 -1.85 -3.85 2.98
N THR A 49 -2.18 -3.95 1.70
CA THR A 49 -2.25 -5.23 0.99
C THR A 49 -0.86 -5.83 0.79
N ALA A 50 0.12 -5.01 0.41
CA ALA A 50 1.51 -5.46 0.27
C ALA A 50 2.06 -5.99 1.60
N HIS A 51 1.89 -5.25 2.68
CA HIS A 51 2.42 -5.60 3.99
C HIS A 51 1.71 -6.80 4.63
N ASN A 52 0.36 -6.83 4.59
CA ASN A 52 -0.42 -7.83 5.30
C ASN A 52 -0.68 -9.12 4.50
N THR A 53 -0.55 -9.07 3.17
CA THR A 53 -0.91 -10.20 2.31
C THR A 53 0.22 -10.61 1.37
N LEU A 54 0.73 -9.71 0.55
CA LEU A 54 1.67 -10.06 -0.50
C LEU A 54 3.02 -10.53 0.06
N ILE A 55 3.68 -9.71 0.87
CA ILE A 55 4.99 -10.02 1.45
C ILE A 55 4.96 -11.29 2.31
N PRO A 56 3.99 -11.50 3.23
CA PRO A 56 3.88 -12.74 3.98
C PRO A 56 3.70 -13.98 3.11
N ASN A 57 2.94 -13.90 2.02
CA ASN A 57 2.76 -15.04 1.11
C ASN A 57 4.01 -15.31 0.25
N LEU A 58 4.74 -14.28 -0.16
CA LEU A 58 6.03 -14.46 -0.82
C LEU A 58 7.08 -15.10 0.11
N ARG A 59 7.09 -14.73 1.39
CA ARG A 59 7.96 -15.38 2.39
C ARG A 59 7.61 -16.85 2.57
N LYS A 60 6.34 -17.22 2.64
CA LYS A 60 5.91 -18.64 2.66
C LYS A 60 6.38 -19.39 1.42
N LEU A 61 6.37 -18.73 0.25
CA LEU A 61 6.88 -19.33 -0.99
C LEU A 61 8.40 -19.56 -0.89
N VAL A 62 9.16 -18.59 -0.36
CA VAL A 62 10.61 -18.77 -0.10
C VAL A 62 10.85 -19.97 0.81
N ASP A 63 10.12 -20.06 1.92
CA ASP A 63 10.26 -21.17 2.87
C ASP A 63 9.96 -22.53 2.23
N ALA A 64 8.91 -22.60 1.39
CA ALA A 64 8.57 -23.82 0.67
C ALA A 64 9.64 -24.23 -0.36
N ILE A 65 10.25 -23.26 -1.03
CA ILE A 65 11.35 -23.50 -1.96
C ILE A 65 12.60 -23.97 -1.18
N ASP A 66 12.89 -23.38 -0.02
CA ASP A 66 14.02 -23.78 0.83
C ASP A 66 13.91 -25.25 1.26
N VAL A 67 12.71 -25.72 1.62
CA VAL A 67 12.45 -27.14 1.89
C VAL A 67 12.78 -28.00 0.67
N LYS A 68 12.35 -27.58 -0.53
CA LYS A 68 12.61 -28.33 -1.77
C LYS A 68 14.08 -28.33 -2.17
N ILE A 69 14.82 -27.25 -1.91
CA ILE A 69 16.28 -27.23 -2.10
C ILE A 69 16.95 -28.33 -1.29
N GLY A 70 16.56 -28.51 -0.02
CA GLY A 70 17.07 -29.59 0.82
C GLY A 70 16.69 -31.00 0.30
N GLU A 71 15.40 -31.19 -0.08
CA GLU A 71 14.93 -32.47 -0.63
C GLU A 71 15.63 -32.88 -1.95
N PHE A 72 16.04 -31.88 -2.74
CA PHE A 72 16.65 -32.09 -4.04
C PHE A 72 18.19 -32.09 -4.03
N GLU A 73 18.78 -32.08 -2.85
CA GLU A 73 20.23 -32.19 -2.70
C GLU A 73 20.74 -33.48 -3.32
N GLY A 74 21.78 -33.38 -4.13
CA GLY A 74 22.39 -34.52 -4.79
C GLY A 74 21.68 -35.05 -6.05
N ILE A 75 20.49 -34.53 -6.39
CA ILE A 75 19.80 -34.88 -7.64
C ILE A 75 20.46 -34.14 -8.80
N ILE A 76 21.16 -34.89 -9.66
CA ILE A 76 21.85 -34.34 -10.85
C ILE A 76 20.88 -34.30 -12.02
N LYS A 77 20.84 -33.19 -12.73
CA LYS A 77 20.07 -32.99 -13.96
C LYS A 77 20.92 -32.34 -15.04
N ILE A 78 20.46 -32.43 -16.29
CA ILE A 78 21.07 -31.68 -17.38
C ILE A 78 20.64 -30.21 -17.34
N GLY A 79 21.58 -29.30 -17.52
CA GLY A 79 21.30 -27.89 -17.79
C GLY A 79 20.82 -27.65 -19.20
N ARG A 80 20.30 -26.50 -19.50
CA ARG A 80 19.81 -26.10 -20.81
C ARG A 80 20.23 -24.68 -21.16
N THR A 81 20.85 -24.51 -22.31
CA THR A 81 21.20 -23.21 -22.91
C THR A 81 20.84 -23.24 -24.38
N HIS A 82 20.38 -22.12 -24.94
CA HIS A 82 19.97 -22.02 -26.35
C HIS A 82 18.99 -23.13 -26.79
N THR A 83 18.09 -23.53 -25.86
CA THR A 83 17.13 -24.63 -26.06
C THR A 83 17.74 -26.02 -26.30
N GLN A 84 19.03 -26.18 -26.05
CA GLN A 84 19.78 -27.44 -26.17
C GLN A 84 20.29 -27.92 -24.80
N ASP A 85 20.61 -29.21 -24.71
CA ASP A 85 21.26 -29.76 -23.54
C ASP A 85 22.63 -29.13 -23.33
N ALA A 86 22.92 -28.75 -22.08
CA ALA A 86 24.16 -28.11 -21.69
C ALA A 86 24.89 -28.91 -20.61
N THR A 87 25.66 -28.25 -19.77
CA THR A 87 26.40 -28.90 -18.66
C THR A 87 25.47 -29.33 -17.54
N PRO A 88 25.80 -30.39 -16.79
CA PRO A 88 25.02 -30.81 -15.60
C PRO A 88 25.05 -29.78 -14.48
N LEU A 89 23.94 -29.74 -13.72
CA LEU A 89 23.82 -29.06 -12.43
C LEU A 89 22.96 -29.90 -11.51
N THR A 90 22.86 -29.53 -10.23
CA THR A 90 21.89 -30.16 -9.34
C THR A 90 20.53 -29.49 -9.41
N LEU A 91 19.48 -30.23 -9.14
CA LEU A 91 18.13 -29.68 -9.06
C LEU A 91 18.01 -28.66 -7.92
N SER A 92 18.74 -28.88 -6.81
CA SER A 92 18.81 -27.90 -5.72
C SER A 92 19.45 -26.58 -6.16
N GLN A 93 20.46 -26.60 -7.03
CA GLN A 93 21.04 -25.37 -7.60
C GLN A 93 20.03 -24.59 -8.46
N GLU A 94 19.23 -25.28 -9.27
CA GLU A 94 18.17 -24.64 -10.05
C GLU A 94 17.13 -23.96 -9.14
N PHE A 95 16.64 -24.68 -8.12
CA PHE A 95 15.67 -24.15 -7.16
C PHE A 95 16.26 -23.01 -6.32
N SER A 96 17.55 -23.02 -6.02
CA SER A 96 18.20 -21.89 -5.33
C SER A 96 18.13 -20.59 -6.14
N GLY A 97 18.17 -20.69 -7.47
CA GLY A 97 17.93 -19.57 -8.36
C GLY A 97 16.51 -18.99 -8.22
N TYR A 98 15.49 -19.85 -8.23
CA TYR A 98 14.10 -19.45 -8.02
C TYR A 98 13.89 -18.80 -6.65
N ARG A 99 14.44 -19.41 -5.61
CA ARG A 99 14.44 -18.86 -4.25
C ARG A 99 15.00 -17.45 -4.20
N HIS A 100 16.14 -17.24 -4.84
CA HIS A 100 16.82 -15.95 -4.86
C HIS A 100 16.01 -14.88 -5.63
N GLN A 101 15.36 -15.27 -6.73
CA GLN A 101 14.48 -14.37 -7.49
C GLN A 101 13.29 -13.89 -6.65
N VAL A 102 12.63 -14.79 -5.90
CA VAL A 102 11.51 -14.42 -5.01
C VAL A 102 12.00 -13.48 -3.90
N GLN A 103 13.14 -13.80 -3.26
CA GLN A 103 13.72 -12.94 -2.21
C GLN A 103 14.03 -11.53 -2.74
N LYS A 104 14.66 -11.44 -3.91
CA LYS A 104 14.91 -10.15 -4.57
C LYS A 104 13.62 -9.42 -4.97
N GLY A 105 12.55 -10.15 -5.23
CA GLY A 105 11.21 -9.58 -5.43
C GLY A 105 10.70 -8.90 -4.16
N ILE A 106 10.80 -9.58 -3.02
CA ILE A 106 10.43 -9.02 -1.71
C ILE A 106 11.23 -7.75 -1.42
N ASP A 107 12.55 -7.80 -1.57
CA ASP A 107 13.44 -6.65 -1.30
C ASP A 107 13.06 -5.42 -2.16
N ARG A 108 12.65 -5.63 -3.41
CA ARG A 108 12.20 -4.54 -4.30
C ARG A 108 10.85 -3.97 -3.87
N ILE A 109 9.90 -4.82 -3.49
CA ILE A 109 8.59 -4.39 -2.98
C ILE A 109 8.76 -3.57 -1.71
N GLU A 110 9.55 -4.06 -0.75
CA GLU A 110 9.80 -3.35 0.51
C GLU A 110 10.40 -1.95 0.27
N LYS A 111 11.33 -1.82 -0.68
CA LYS A 111 11.91 -0.52 -1.05
C LYS A 111 10.90 0.41 -1.72
N SER A 112 10.05 -0.10 -2.61
CA SER A 112 9.05 0.73 -3.30
C SER A 112 7.96 1.24 -2.35
N LEU A 113 7.74 0.57 -1.22
CA LEU A 113 6.78 1.02 -0.21
C LEU A 113 7.19 2.33 0.48
N GLU A 114 8.45 2.70 0.46
CA GLU A 114 8.92 3.95 1.08
C GLU A 114 8.21 5.17 0.49
N ASP A 115 8.09 5.24 -0.83
CA ASP A 115 7.40 6.31 -1.53
C ASP A 115 5.86 6.21 -1.37
N ILE A 116 5.32 5.00 -1.23
CA ILE A 116 3.89 4.77 -0.98
C ILE A 116 3.44 5.30 0.39
N TYR A 117 4.33 5.40 1.36
CA TYR A 117 3.97 5.92 2.68
C TYR A 117 3.76 7.45 2.72
N GLU A 118 4.10 8.17 1.67
CA GLU A 118 3.87 9.60 1.54
C GLU A 118 2.43 9.89 1.07
N LEU A 119 1.66 10.61 1.89
CA LEU A 119 0.23 10.82 1.66
C LEU A 119 -0.08 12.22 1.12
N ALA A 120 -0.92 12.27 0.10
CA ALA A 120 -1.47 13.51 -0.44
C ALA A 120 -2.44 14.21 0.52
N GLN A 121 -3.00 13.49 1.50
CA GLN A 121 -4.01 14.01 2.41
C GLN A 121 -3.57 15.30 3.10
N GLY A 122 -4.46 16.28 3.13
CA GLY A 122 -4.20 17.62 3.62
C GLY A 122 -3.83 18.63 2.52
N GLY A 123 -3.58 18.19 1.27
CA GLY A 123 -3.42 19.08 0.13
C GLY A 123 -4.73 19.70 -0.34
N THR A 124 -5.85 19.08 0.00
CA THR A 124 -7.21 19.45 -0.42
C THR A 124 -7.38 19.48 -1.95
N ALA A 125 -7.99 20.52 -2.51
CA ALA A 125 -8.36 20.55 -3.91
C ALA A 125 -7.14 20.58 -4.87
N VAL A 126 -6.11 21.35 -4.55
CA VAL A 126 -5.00 21.66 -5.46
C VAL A 126 -3.59 21.57 -4.83
N GLY A 127 -3.49 21.16 -3.59
CA GLY A 127 -2.21 21.03 -2.88
C GLY A 127 -1.88 22.15 -1.91
N THR A 128 -2.71 23.18 -1.82
CA THR A 128 -2.48 24.35 -0.96
C THR A 128 -2.99 24.17 0.48
N GLY A 129 -3.77 23.14 0.74
CA GLY A 129 -4.38 22.92 2.05
C GLY A 129 -5.54 23.86 2.36
N LEU A 130 -6.22 24.40 1.34
CA LEU A 130 -7.37 25.29 1.50
C LEU A 130 -8.44 24.64 2.40
N ASN A 131 -8.98 25.40 3.35
CA ASN A 131 -9.96 24.96 4.37
C ASN A 131 -9.42 23.96 5.39
N THR A 132 -8.11 23.89 5.58
CA THR A 132 -7.50 23.13 6.69
C THR A 132 -6.91 24.06 7.75
N SER A 133 -6.78 23.55 8.97
CA SER A 133 -5.98 24.21 10.00
C SER A 133 -4.49 23.90 9.81
N VAL A 134 -3.63 24.77 10.32
CA VAL A 134 -2.16 24.55 10.31
C VAL A 134 -1.82 23.22 10.97
N GLY A 135 -1.06 22.37 10.27
CA GLY A 135 -0.64 21.05 10.76
C GLY A 135 -1.69 19.93 10.59
N TRP A 136 -2.80 20.21 9.90
CA TRP A 136 -3.82 19.21 9.60
C TRP A 136 -3.25 18.01 8.84
N ASP A 137 -2.48 18.26 7.78
CA ASP A 137 -1.86 17.24 6.94
C ASP A 137 -0.97 16.27 7.73
N THR A 138 -0.13 16.81 8.60
CA THR A 138 0.76 16.02 9.47
C THR A 138 -0.05 15.26 10.52
N THR A 139 -1.11 15.87 11.04
CA THR A 139 -1.94 15.25 12.07
C THR A 139 -2.73 14.08 11.51
N VAL A 140 -3.38 14.22 10.36
CA VAL A 140 -4.15 13.15 9.73
C VAL A 140 -3.26 11.98 9.32
N ALA A 141 -2.06 12.25 8.78
CA ALA A 141 -1.09 11.20 8.46
C ALA A 141 -0.67 10.39 9.70
N LYS A 142 -0.44 11.05 10.84
CA LYS A 142 -0.17 10.38 12.12
C LYS A 142 -1.32 9.47 12.59
N TYR A 143 -2.57 9.91 12.42
CA TYR A 143 -3.73 9.07 12.76
C TYR A 143 -3.83 7.86 11.82
N ILE A 144 -3.62 8.05 10.52
CA ILE A 144 -3.59 6.95 9.54
C ILE A 144 -2.47 5.95 9.90
N ALA A 145 -1.27 6.44 10.21
CA ALA A 145 -0.16 5.59 10.63
C ALA A 145 -0.49 4.78 11.90
N LYS A 146 -1.14 5.40 12.88
CA LYS A 146 -1.57 4.74 14.12
C LYS A 146 -2.60 3.64 13.85
N GLU A 147 -3.61 3.91 13.05
CA GLU A 147 -4.70 2.96 12.75
C GLU A 147 -4.22 1.79 11.88
N THR A 148 -3.38 2.07 10.89
CA THR A 148 -2.86 1.04 9.97
C THR A 148 -1.64 0.30 10.53
N LYS A 149 -0.96 0.85 11.53
CA LYS A 149 0.36 0.42 12.04
C LYS A 149 1.45 0.43 10.97
N LEU A 150 1.30 1.25 9.96
CA LEU A 150 2.27 1.48 8.88
C LEU A 150 2.83 2.90 8.98
N PRO A 151 4.06 3.16 8.53
CA PRO A 151 4.77 4.41 8.76
C PRO A 151 4.34 5.55 7.82
N PHE A 152 3.03 5.74 7.64
CA PHE A 152 2.52 6.82 6.81
C PHE A 152 2.91 8.20 7.32
N VAL A 153 3.30 9.07 6.40
CA VAL A 153 3.68 10.44 6.65
C VAL A 153 2.97 11.39 5.67
N SER A 154 2.94 12.67 6.00
CA SER A 154 2.47 13.69 5.09
C SER A 154 3.50 13.88 3.98
N ALA A 155 3.10 13.79 2.71
CA ALA A 155 3.99 14.03 1.58
C ALA A 155 4.65 15.41 1.68
N PRO A 156 5.95 15.53 1.40
CA PRO A 156 6.67 16.81 1.50
C PRO A 156 6.21 17.83 0.46
N ASN A 157 5.69 17.36 -0.66
CA ASN A 157 5.13 18.20 -1.72
C ASN A 157 3.71 17.72 -2.08
N LYS A 158 2.70 18.47 -1.64
CA LYS A 158 1.29 18.13 -1.90
C LYS A 158 0.89 18.31 -3.37
N PHE A 159 1.54 19.16 -4.12
CA PHE A 159 1.27 19.37 -5.54
C PHE A 159 1.68 18.15 -6.37
N GLU A 160 2.83 17.59 -6.07
CA GLU A 160 3.32 16.34 -6.65
C GLU A 160 2.42 15.17 -6.23
N ALA A 161 2.18 15.01 -4.94
CA ALA A 161 1.40 13.88 -4.39
C ALA A 161 -0.06 13.82 -4.88
N LEU A 162 -0.66 14.97 -5.30
CA LEU A 162 -1.96 14.99 -5.94
C LEU A 162 -1.91 14.60 -7.43
N ALA A 163 -0.79 14.85 -8.11
CA ALA A 163 -0.68 14.75 -9.55
C ALA A 163 -0.02 13.46 -10.03
N SER A 164 0.95 12.94 -9.27
CA SER A 164 1.74 11.77 -9.62
C SER A 164 1.35 10.55 -8.79
N HIS A 165 1.34 9.39 -9.44
CA HIS A 165 1.13 8.09 -8.79
C HIS A 165 2.23 7.09 -9.17
N ASP A 166 3.41 7.59 -9.49
CA ASP A 166 4.54 6.81 -9.96
C ASP A 166 5.04 5.78 -8.94
N ALA A 167 4.75 5.99 -7.66
CA ALA A 167 5.05 5.05 -6.58
C ALA A 167 4.20 3.75 -6.64
N MET A 168 3.06 3.78 -7.33
CA MET A 168 2.12 2.66 -7.48
C MET A 168 2.54 1.70 -8.57
#